data_59c21cbe6ac985b948aca8c2bf9cb514
#
_entry.id   59c21cbe6ac985b948aca8c2bf9cb514
#
_cell.length_a   1.000
_cell.length_b   1.000
_cell.length_c   1.000
_cell.angle_alpha   90.00
_cell.angle_beta   90.00
_cell.angle_gamma   90.00
#
_symmetry.space_group_name_H-M   'P 1'
#
loop_
_entity.id
_entity.type
_entity.pdbx_description
1 polymer ?
#
loop_
_entity_poly.entity_id
_entity_poly.type
_entity_poly.pdbx_seq_one_letter_code
_entity_poly.pdbx_strand_id
1 'polypeptide(L)'
;VSELGTQRHHARERALEIFYEATIKARDVTTVLNQLPLRPDPYTVVLLASAEQHLERANALISEFAIDWQLDRIAIVDRLIMTLAIGELLMEDAPPMA
;
A
#
# COMPACT_ATOMS: atom_id res chain seq x y z
N VAL A 1 0.77 -18.15 -15.37
CA VAL A 1 1.09 -17.19 -14.31
C VAL A 1 2.06 -17.86 -13.36
N SER A 2 3.17 -17.21 -13.06
CA SER A 2 4.16 -17.78 -12.17
C SER A 2 3.63 -17.83 -10.73
N GLU A 3 4.13 -18.79 -9.95
CA GLU A 3 3.81 -18.87 -8.53
C GLU A 3 4.22 -17.60 -7.79
N LEU A 4 5.37 -17.00 -8.16
CA LEU A 4 5.81 -15.73 -7.59
C LEU A 4 4.81 -14.61 -7.89
N GLY A 5 4.28 -14.53 -9.11
CA GLY A 5 3.27 -13.55 -9.46
C GLY A 5 2.00 -13.69 -8.63
N THR A 6 1.58 -14.92 -8.37
CA THR A 6 0.41 -15.20 -7.54
C THR A 6 0.67 -14.77 -6.08
N GLN A 7 1.85 -15.08 -5.54
CA GLN A 7 2.22 -14.68 -4.20
C GLN A 7 2.26 -13.16 -4.06
N ARG A 8 2.80 -12.45 -5.06
CA ARG A 8 2.84 -11.00 -5.06
C ARG A 8 1.46 -10.39 -5.10
N HIS A 9 0.56 -10.97 -5.89
CA HIS A 9 -0.82 -10.55 -5.96
C HIS A 9 -1.50 -10.65 -4.60
N HIS A 10 -1.35 -11.81 -3.94
CA HIS A 10 -1.92 -12.01 -2.61
C HIS A 10 -1.30 -11.05 -1.58
N ALA A 11 0.00 -10.81 -1.67
CA ALA A 11 0.67 -9.87 -0.77
C ALA A 11 0.13 -8.46 -0.93
N ARG A 12 -0.15 -8.03 -2.17
CA ARG A 12 -0.72 -6.70 -2.44
C ARG A 12 -2.14 -6.60 -1.92
N GLU A 13 -2.96 -7.63 -2.11
CA GLU A 13 -4.32 -7.65 -1.57
C GLU A 13 -4.30 -7.54 -0.04
N ARG A 14 -3.42 -8.30 0.60
CA ARG A 14 -3.31 -8.29 2.05
C ARG A 14 -2.82 -6.93 2.55
N ALA A 15 -1.86 -6.31 1.85
CA ALA A 15 -1.38 -4.97 2.19
C ALA A 15 -2.53 -3.95 2.14
N LEU A 16 -3.38 -4.03 1.13
CA LEU A 16 -4.53 -3.13 1.02
C LEU A 16 -5.50 -3.32 2.19
N GLU A 17 -5.80 -4.56 2.56
CA GLU A 17 -6.66 -4.84 3.70
C GLU A 17 -6.12 -4.23 4.99
N ILE A 18 -4.83 -4.42 5.26
CA ILE A 18 -4.18 -3.91 6.47
C ILE A 18 -4.12 -2.38 6.45
N PHE A 19 -3.77 -1.80 5.31
CA PHE A 19 -3.71 -0.35 5.16
C PHE A 19 -5.09 0.28 5.35
N TYR A 20 -6.12 -0.34 4.80
CA TYR A 20 -7.49 0.11 4.97
C TYR A 20 -7.90 0.08 6.45
N GLU A 21 -7.63 -1.03 7.14
CA GLU A 21 -7.94 -1.15 8.56
C GLU A 21 -7.24 -0.05 9.37
N ALA A 22 -5.94 0.16 9.12
CA ALA A 22 -5.18 1.19 9.81
C ALA A 22 -5.78 2.58 9.57
N THR A 23 -6.16 2.87 8.32
CA THR A 23 -6.73 4.16 7.95
C THR A 23 -8.09 4.38 8.61
N ILE A 24 -8.97 3.40 8.55
CA ILE A 24 -10.32 3.52 9.11
C ILE A 24 -10.28 3.64 10.63
N LYS A 25 -9.38 2.90 11.28
CA LYS A 25 -9.24 2.92 12.74
C LYS A 25 -8.33 4.03 13.24
N ALA A 26 -7.75 4.82 12.33
CA ALA A 26 -6.77 5.88 12.65
C ALA A 26 -5.64 5.33 13.54
N ARG A 27 -5.09 4.17 13.15
CA ARG A 27 -3.97 3.52 13.84
C ARG A 27 -2.79 3.39 12.93
N ASP A 28 -1.59 3.26 13.51
CA ASP A 28 -0.39 2.99 12.74
C ASP A 28 -0.46 1.58 12.14
N VAL A 29 0.13 1.43 10.97
CA VAL A 29 0.24 0.11 10.33
C VAL A 29 0.98 -0.87 11.26
N THR A 30 2.03 -0.41 11.94
CA THR A 30 2.77 -1.25 12.88
C THR A 30 1.86 -1.79 13.99
N THR A 31 0.98 -0.94 14.52
CA THR A 31 0.02 -1.35 15.55
C THR A 31 -0.90 -2.43 15.03
N VAL A 32 -1.43 -2.25 13.83
CA VAL A 32 -2.33 -3.25 13.21
C VAL A 32 -1.57 -4.56 13.00
N LEU A 33 -0.35 -4.50 12.46
CA LEU A 33 0.47 -5.69 12.23
C LEU A 33 0.72 -6.48 13.51
N ASN A 34 0.99 -5.78 14.60
CA ASN A 34 1.27 -6.40 15.89
C ASN A 34 0.04 -7.06 16.52
N GLN A 35 -1.16 -6.69 16.10
CA GLN A 35 -2.40 -7.26 16.60
C GLN A 35 -2.86 -8.47 15.79
N LEU A 36 -2.22 -8.75 14.66
CA LEU A 36 -2.61 -9.90 13.84
C LEU A 36 -2.18 -11.22 14.50
N PRO A 37 -3.04 -12.24 14.48
CA PRO A 37 -2.69 -13.56 15.04
C PRO A 37 -1.52 -14.21 14.33
N LEU A 38 -1.40 -13.99 13.01
CA LEU A 38 -0.30 -14.49 12.21
C LEU A 38 0.35 -13.34 11.45
N ARG A 39 1.67 -13.33 11.41
CA ARG A 39 2.40 -12.33 10.67
C ARG A 39 2.19 -12.56 9.16
N PRO A 40 1.87 -11.51 8.39
CA PRO A 40 1.66 -11.68 6.95
C PRO A 40 2.98 -11.92 6.22
N ASP A 41 2.86 -12.24 4.92
CA ASP A 41 4.02 -12.41 4.04
C ASP A 41 4.98 -11.22 4.19
N PRO A 42 6.30 -11.48 4.25
CA PRO A 42 7.28 -10.39 4.35
C PRO A 42 7.13 -9.32 3.26
N TYR A 43 6.71 -9.70 2.06
CA TYR A 43 6.49 -8.71 1.00
C TYR A 43 5.34 -7.77 1.35
N THR A 44 4.29 -8.25 1.99
CA THR A 44 3.20 -7.42 2.49
C THR A 44 3.73 -6.35 3.45
N VAL A 45 4.60 -6.75 4.37
CA VAL A 45 5.20 -5.82 5.34
C VAL A 45 6.05 -4.77 4.64
N VAL A 46 6.84 -5.19 3.65
CA VAL A 46 7.67 -4.27 2.87
C VAL A 46 6.83 -3.28 2.08
N LEU A 47 5.74 -3.74 1.47
CA LEU A 47 4.81 -2.86 0.74
C LEU A 47 4.23 -1.79 1.64
N LEU A 48 3.79 -2.19 2.84
CA LEU A 48 3.21 -1.25 3.80
C LEU A 48 4.25 -0.23 4.29
N ALA A 49 5.46 -0.69 4.58
CA ALA A 49 6.53 0.20 5.02
C ALA A 49 6.89 1.21 3.93
N SER A 50 6.97 0.76 2.68
CA SER A 50 7.27 1.65 1.56
C SER A 50 6.14 2.66 1.32
N ALA A 51 4.89 2.24 1.44
CA ALA A 51 3.75 3.15 1.30
C ALA A 51 3.78 4.25 2.36
N GLU A 52 4.11 3.91 3.60
CA GLU A 52 4.24 4.91 4.66
C GLU A 52 5.43 5.84 4.43
N GLN A 53 6.57 5.28 4.03
CA GLN A 53 7.77 6.06 3.77
C GLN A 53 7.53 7.09 2.66
N HIS A 54 6.76 6.75 1.65
CA HIS A 54 6.54 7.59 0.48
C HIS A 54 5.17 8.24 0.45
N LEU A 55 4.48 8.29 1.59
CA LEU A 55 3.11 8.78 1.67
C LEU A 55 2.96 10.20 1.16
N GLU A 56 3.83 11.11 1.60
CA GLU A 56 3.77 12.51 1.17
C GLU A 56 3.96 12.64 -0.34
N ARG A 57 4.95 11.92 -0.88
CA ARG A 57 5.23 11.93 -2.31
C ARG A 57 4.06 11.33 -3.10
N ALA A 58 3.49 10.24 -2.60
CA ALA A 58 2.33 9.61 -3.25
C ALA A 58 1.15 10.58 -3.29
N ASN A 59 0.85 11.23 -2.17
CA ASN A 59 -0.23 12.21 -2.12
C ASN A 59 0.02 13.38 -3.08
N ALA A 60 1.24 13.86 -3.17
CA ALA A 60 1.60 14.93 -4.09
C ALA A 60 1.40 14.51 -5.54
N LEU A 61 1.83 13.30 -5.90
CA LEU A 61 1.66 12.76 -7.24
C LEU A 61 0.20 12.56 -7.60
N ILE A 62 -0.59 12.02 -6.68
CA ILE A 62 -2.02 11.82 -6.89
C ILE A 62 -2.71 13.17 -7.10
N SER A 63 -2.39 14.17 -6.28
CA SER A 63 -2.97 15.51 -6.41
C SER A 63 -2.59 16.17 -7.74
N GLU A 64 -1.36 15.95 -8.20
CA GLU A 64 -0.88 16.53 -9.45
C GLU A 64 -1.58 15.95 -10.67
N PHE A 65 -1.77 14.63 -10.70
CA PHE A 65 -2.31 13.95 -11.87
C PHE A 65 -3.83 13.78 -11.84
N ALA A 66 -4.45 13.87 -10.68
CA ALA A 66 -5.91 13.85 -10.54
C ALA A 66 -6.44 15.29 -10.53
N ILE A 67 -6.26 16.00 -11.65
CA ILE A 67 -6.51 17.44 -11.74
C ILE A 67 -7.91 17.84 -11.29
N ASP A 68 -8.92 17.05 -11.64
CA ASP A 68 -10.30 17.35 -11.31
C ASP A 68 -10.74 16.72 -9.98
N TRP A 69 -9.83 16.01 -9.30
CA TRP A 69 -10.13 15.30 -8.07
C TRP A 69 -9.24 15.80 -6.95
N GLN A 70 -9.85 16.15 -5.85
CA GLN A 70 -9.11 16.48 -4.63
C GLN A 70 -8.98 15.22 -3.80
N LEU A 71 -7.88 15.11 -3.02
CA LEU A 71 -7.61 13.91 -2.23
C LEU A 71 -8.76 13.52 -1.31
N ASP A 72 -9.44 14.52 -0.74
CA ASP A 72 -10.57 14.28 0.16
C ASP A 72 -11.83 13.77 -0.55
N ARG A 73 -11.87 13.88 -1.88
CA ARG A 73 -13.01 13.41 -2.69
C ARG A 73 -12.75 12.08 -3.37
N ILE A 74 -11.51 11.61 -3.35
CA ILE A 74 -11.18 10.30 -3.89
C ILE A 74 -11.62 9.25 -2.86
N ALA A 75 -12.33 8.22 -3.31
CA ALA A 75 -12.73 7.13 -2.41
C ALA A 75 -11.51 6.58 -1.69
N ILE A 76 -11.66 6.29 -0.40
CA ILE A 76 -10.55 5.84 0.45
C ILE A 76 -9.83 4.65 -0.18
N VAL A 77 -10.57 3.64 -0.64
CA VAL A 77 -9.96 2.44 -1.22
C VAL A 77 -9.13 2.78 -2.45
N ASP A 78 -9.66 3.62 -3.35
CA ASP A 78 -8.94 4.01 -4.55
C ASP A 78 -7.65 4.75 -4.22
N ARG A 79 -7.71 5.65 -3.24
CA ARG A 79 -6.52 6.38 -2.80
C ARG A 79 -5.48 5.45 -2.20
N LEU A 80 -5.90 4.47 -1.41
CA LEU A 80 -4.98 3.51 -0.80
C LEU A 80 -4.35 2.59 -1.85
N ILE A 81 -5.12 2.18 -2.85
CA ILE A 81 -4.58 1.38 -3.96
C ILE A 81 -3.48 2.16 -4.69
N MET A 82 -3.74 3.43 -5.00
CA MET A 82 -2.76 4.27 -5.67
C MET A 82 -1.53 4.50 -4.81
N THR A 83 -1.72 4.73 -3.52
CA THR A 83 -0.60 4.95 -2.58
C THR A 83 0.29 3.70 -2.50
N LEU A 84 -0.31 2.52 -2.39
CA LEU A 84 0.44 1.27 -2.37
C LEU A 84 1.19 1.03 -3.67
N ALA A 85 0.55 1.31 -4.81
CA ALA A 85 1.17 1.15 -6.12
C ALA A 85 2.38 2.08 -6.29
N ILE A 86 2.23 3.33 -5.90
CA ILE A 86 3.33 4.31 -5.96
C ILE A 86 4.45 3.89 -5.02
N GLY A 87 4.12 3.47 -3.80
CA GLY A 87 5.10 2.98 -2.85
C GLY A 87 5.89 1.80 -3.39
N GLU A 88 5.22 0.86 -4.05
CA GLU A 88 5.89 -0.29 -4.65
C GLU A 88 6.82 0.13 -5.79
N LEU A 89 6.38 1.06 -6.63
CA LEU A 89 7.22 1.58 -7.71
C LEU A 89 8.46 2.32 -7.22
N LEU A 90 8.38 2.90 -6.03
CA LEU A 90 9.49 3.66 -5.45
C LEU A 90 10.40 2.81 -4.57
N MET A 91 10.12 1.53 -4.41
CA MET A 91 10.99 0.63 -3.64
C MET A 91 12.33 0.46 -4.35
N GLU A 92 13.42 0.72 -3.62
CA GLU A 92 14.77 0.59 -4.17
C GLU A 92 15.11 -0.86 -4.51
N ASP A 93 14.61 -1.78 -3.70
CA ASP A 93 14.87 -3.20 -3.86
C ASP A 93 13.71 -3.93 -4.53
N ALA A 94 12.88 -3.20 -5.28
CA ALA A 94 11.77 -3.81 -5.98
C ALA A 94 12.31 -4.87 -6.94
N PRO A 95 11.83 -6.12 -6.86
CA PRO A 95 12.27 -7.14 -7.80
C PRO A 95 11.81 -6.77 -9.21
N PRO A 96 12.52 -7.25 -10.24
CA PRO A 96 12.10 -7.00 -11.61
C PRO A 96 10.66 -7.47 -11.79
N MET A 97 9.93 -6.73 -12.60
CA MET A 97 8.54 -7.08 -12.86
C MET A 97 8.46 -8.46 -13.49
N ALA A 98 7.75 -9.33 -12.82
CA ALA A 98 7.50 -10.67 -13.31
C ALA A 98 6.15 -10.71 -13.99
#